data_308f2270c129b83ef7ddac1b6c4fa902
#
_entry.id   308f2270c129b83ef7ddac1b6c4fa902
#
_cell.length_a   1.000
_cell.length_b   1.000
_cell.length_c   1.000
_cell.angle_alpha   90.00
_cell.angle_beta   90.00
_cell.angle_gamma   90.00
#
_symmetry.space_group_name_H-M   'P 1'
#
loop_
_entity.id
_entity.type
_entity.pdbx_description
1 polymer ?
#
loop_
_entity_poly.entity_id
_entity_poly.type
_entity_poly.pdbx_seq_one_letter_code
_entity_poly.pdbx_strand_id
1 'polypeptide(L)'
;SSQTFPISSTVLDDVYKKSLKGYYFQRCGTVLLQPHAGVYYHAACHPGDGFYHSSTGQSGFRLTTGGWHDAGDYGKYVVNSGITVGTLLLAYESFPDKFNHDNSNIPESGNGVPDLLDEVRYELEWLLKMQNDNGGVYFKTTKEQFESFIMPQNDSGIRYIHVLSSTATGNFAAMMAKAARLYNSIDTTFSNKCLNAAILAWNYLIANPTIVPTGGVKNPTGTVTGEYGDTNDSDERLWAAAELYETTGLSDYDNYF
;
A
#
# COMPACT_ATOMS: atom_id res chain seq x y z
N SER A 1 -34.22 6.36 -28.01
CA SER A 1 -34.62 5.51 -26.85
C SER A 1 -33.37 5.15 -26.04
N SER A 2 -33.41 5.34 -24.73
CA SER A 2 -32.36 4.89 -23.80
C SER A 2 -32.40 3.36 -23.72
N GLN A 3 -31.23 2.76 -23.48
CA GLN A 3 -31.17 1.33 -23.16
C GLN A 3 -31.87 1.06 -21.82
N THR A 4 -32.55 -0.08 -21.72
CA THR A 4 -33.13 -0.55 -20.45
C THR A 4 -31.99 -0.95 -19.50
N PHE A 5 -32.06 -0.52 -18.26
CA PHE A 5 -31.11 -0.91 -17.20
C PHE A 5 -31.89 -1.42 -15.97
N PRO A 6 -31.35 -2.39 -15.23
CA PRO A 6 -31.98 -2.88 -14.02
C PRO A 6 -31.81 -1.87 -12.86
N ILE A 7 -32.82 -1.83 -11.99
CA ILE A 7 -32.75 -1.15 -10.69
C ILE A 7 -32.87 -2.23 -9.62
N SER A 8 -31.79 -2.49 -8.88
CA SER A 8 -31.78 -3.44 -7.78
C SER A 8 -30.70 -3.07 -6.75
N SER A 9 -30.79 -3.65 -5.56
CA SER A 9 -29.74 -3.48 -4.53
C SER A 9 -28.39 -4.12 -4.90
N THR A 10 -28.36 -4.99 -5.92
CA THR A 10 -27.18 -5.75 -6.36
C THR A 10 -26.64 -5.30 -7.72
N VAL A 11 -27.19 -4.20 -8.28
CA VAL A 11 -26.83 -3.74 -9.64
C VAL A 11 -25.35 -3.40 -9.80
N LEU A 12 -24.66 -3.03 -8.72
CA LEU A 12 -23.24 -2.68 -8.70
C LEU A 12 -22.33 -3.81 -8.22
N ASP A 13 -22.83 -4.96 -7.80
CA ASP A 13 -22.02 -6.07 -7.27
C ASP A 13 -20.95 -6.54 -8.25
N ASP A 14 -21.31 -6.64 -9.53
CA ASP A 14 -20.38 -7.00 -10.60
C ASP A 14 -19.30 -5.93 -10.83
N VAL A 15 -19.67 -4.66 -10.71
CA VAL A 15 -18.72 -3.54 -10.83
C VAL A 15 -17.74 -3.59 -9.68
N TYR A 16 -18.24 -3.77 -8.46
CA TYR A 16 -17.42 -3.94 -7.26
C TYR A 16 -16.41 -5.08 -7.41
N LYS A 17 -16.89 -6.29 -7.73
CA LYS A 17 -16.04 -7.48 -7.88
C LYS A 17 -14.96 -7.28 -8.95
N LYS A 18 -15.30 -6.68 -10.08
CA LYS A 18 -14.35 -6.40 -11.16
C LYS A 18 -13.33 -5.32 -10.76
N SER A 19 -13.75 -4.31 -10.00
CA SER A 19 -12.85 -3.27 -9.48
C SER A 19 -11.86 -3.84 -8.48
N LEU A 20 -12.33 -4.66 -7.53
CA LEU A 20 -11.48 -5.35 -6.57
C LEU A 20 -10.50 -6.30 -7.29
N LYS A 21 -10.98 -7.00 -8.31
CA LYS A 21 -10.14 -7.87 -9.15
C LYS A 21 -9.03 -7.12 -9.86
N GLY A 22 -9.20 -5.82 -10.13
CA GLY A 22 -8.16 -4.95 -10.67
C GLY A 22 -6.92 -4.92 -9.76
N TYR A 23 -7.12 -4.83 -8.44
CA TYR A 23 -6.00 -4.86 -7.48
C TYR A 23 -5.30 -6.23 -7.44
N TYR A 24 -6.07 -7.32 -7.47
CA TYR A 24 -5.49 -8.66 -7.57
C TYR A 24 -4.54 -8.79 -8.77
N PHE A 25 -4.88 -8.21 -9.92
CA PHE A 25 -4.01 -8.22 -11.10
C PHE A 25 -2.74 -7.37 -10.94
N GLN A 26 -2.71 -6.46 -9.98
CA GLN A 26 -1.52 -5.65 -9.67
C GLN A 26 -0.60 -6.31 -8.64
N ARG A 27 -0.95 -7.47 -8.08
CA ARG A 27 -0.12 -8.17 -7.09
C ARG A 27 1.27 -8.45 -7.65
N CYS A 28 2.30 -7.94 -6.96
CA CYS A 28 3.71 -8.17 -7.23
C CYS A 28 4.22 -9.36 -6.41
N GLY A 29 5.21 -10.08 -6.92
CA GLY A 29 5.92 -11.10 -6.15
C GLY A 29 5.19 -12.45 -6.01
N THR A 30 4.06 -12.63 -6.64
CA THR A 30 3.27 -13.86 -6.58
C THR A 30 2.88 -14.37 -7.96
N VAL A 31 2.49 -15.65 -8.03
CA VAL A 31 1.90 -16.24 -9.23
C VAL A 31 0.43 -15.83 -9.31
N LEU A 32 -0.01 -15.30 -10.43
CA LEU A 32 -1.43 -15.15 -10.71
C LEU A 32 -1.94 -16.44 -11.37
N LEU A 33 -2.66 -17.24 -10.57
CA LEU A 33 -3.15 -18.57 -11.01
C LEU A 33 -4.33 -18.44 -11.97
N GLN A 34 -4.36 -19.28 -13.00
CA GLN A 34 -5.40 -19.28 -14.03
C GLN A 34 -6.84 -19.36 -13.48
N PRO A 35 -7.17 -20.14 -12.42
CA PRO A 35 -8.53 -20.15 -11.86
C PRO A 35 -9.03 -18.79 -11.37
N HIS A 36 -8.11 -17.93 -10.93
CA HIS A 36 -8.42 -16.60 -10.45
C HIS A 36 -8.15 -15.50 -11.49
N ALA A 37 -7.12 -15.67 -12.31
CA ALA A 37 -6.68 -14.65 -13.26
C ALA A 37 -7.23 -14.84 -14.69
N GLY A 38 -7.82 -15.98 -15.01
CA GLY A 38 -8.29 -16.28 -16.36
C GLY A 38 -7.16 -16.19 -17.39
N VAL A 39 -7.36 -15.39 -18.41
CA VAL A 39 -6.36 -15.18 -19.49
C VAL A 39 -5.17 -14.30 -19.07
N TYR A 40 -5.26 -13.62 -17.93
CA TYR A 40 -4.20 -12.75 -17.40
C TYR A 40 -3.28 -13.47 -16.39
N TYR A 41 -3.33 -14.81 -16.35
CA TYR A 41 -2.44 -15.58 -15.49
C TYR A 41 -0.97 -15.39 -15.89
N HIS A 42 -0.07 -15.38 -14.90
CA HIS A 42 1.37 -15.32 -15.15
C HIS A 42 2.18 -15.90 -13.98
N ALA A 43 3.43 -16.24 -14.24
CA ALA A 43 4.37 -16.68 -13.20
C ALA A 43 4.69 -15.53 -12.21
N ALA A 44 5.25 -15.88 -11.06
CA ALA A 44 5.69 -14.87 -10.10
C ALA A 44 6.68 -13.88 -10.73
N CYS A 45 6.48 -12.59 -10.43
CA CYS A 45 7.35 -11.51 -10.86
C CYS A 45 8.19 -10.99 -9.67
N HIS A 46 9.29 -10.33 -9.94
CA HIS A 46 10.10 -9.56 -8.99
C HIS A 46 10.38 -10.27 -7.64
N PRO A 47 10.83 -11.54 -7.62
CA PRO A 47 11.05 -12.28 -6.37
C PRO A 47 12.24 -11.74 -5.56
N GLY A 48 13.07 -10.92 -6.17
CA GLY A 48 14.28 -10.34 -5.60
C GLY A 48 14.23 -8.82 -5.36
N ASP A 49 13.06 -8.24 -5.09
CA ASP A 49 12.96 -6.87 -4.61
C ASP A 49 13.50 -6.78 -3.17
N GLY A 50 14.40 -5.87 -2.78
CA GLY A 50 15.02 -4.83 -3.57
C GLY A 50 16.40 -4.48 -2.98
N PHE A 51 17.26 -3.98 -3.82
CA PHE A 51 18.56 -3.45 -3.40
C PHE A 51 18.43 -2.02 -2.90
N TYR A 52 19.28 -1.61 -1.95
CA TYR A 52 19.32 -0.20 -1.58
C TYR A 52 19.94 0.62 -2.71
N HIS A 53 19.23 1.66 -3.16
CA HIS A 53 19.80 2.64 -4.07
C HIS A 53 20.91 3.43 -3.37
N SER A 54 21.97 3.82 -4.08
CA SER A 54 23.09 4.55 -3.51
C SER A 54 22.69 5.86 -2.82
N SER A 55 21.59 6.50 -3.24
CA SER A 55 21.05 7.70 -2.59
C SER A 55 20.58 7.49 -1.15
N THR A 56 20.36 6.25 -0.72
CA THR A 56 19.99 5.93 0.67
C THR A 56 21.18 6.00 1.63
N GLY A 57 22.41 6.03 1.12
CA GLY A 57 23.63 5.88 1.93
C GLY A 57 23.82 4.47 2.50
N GLN A 58 22.95 3.51 2.14
CA GLN A 58 23.01 2.12 2.56
C GLN A 58 23.48 1.22 1.41
N SER A 59 23.87 0.01 1.75
CA SER A 59 24.27 -1.02 0.79
C SER A 59 23.62 -2.36 1.14
N GLY A 60 23.59 -3.27 0.17
CA GLY A 60 23.03 -4.60 0.33
C GLY A 60 21.56 -4.68 -0.10
N PHE A 61 20.82 -5.57 0.53
CA PHE A 61 19.50 -5.99 0.09
C PHE A 61 18.53 -6.06 1.28
N ARG A 62 17.29 -5.65 1.03
CA ARG A 62 16.16 -5.82 1.92
C ARG A 62 15.01 -6.46 1.13
N LEU A 63 14.48 -7.57 1.62
CA LEU A 63 13.38 -8.25 0.93
C LEU A 63 12.10 -7.41 1.01
N THR A 64 11.73 -6.79 -0.12
CA THR A 64 10.50 -6.01 -0.31
C THR A 64 9.58 -6.59 -1.39
N THR A 65 9.63 -7.91 -1.59
CA THR A 65 8.71 -8.63 -2.48
C THR A 65 7.28 -8.56 -1.95
N GLY A 66 6.29 -8.46 -2.82
CA GLY A 66 4.87 -8.31 -2.49
C GLY A 66 4.34 -6.92 -2.83
N GLY A 67 3.11 -6.63 -2.39
CA GLY A 67 2.41 -5.38 -2.69
C GLY A 67 1.88 -5.28 -4.11
N TRP A 68 1.39 -4.10 -4.47
CA TRP A 68 0.82 -3.84 -5.80
C TRP A 68 1.78 -3.05 -6.69
N HIS A 69 1.80 -3.38 -7.97
CA HIS A 69 2.35 -2.50 -8.99
C HIS A 69 1.49 -1.23 -9.09
N ASP A 70 2.12 -0.07 -9.19
CA ASP A 70 1.42 1.19 -9.40
C ASP A 70 0.81 1.25 -10.82
N ALA A 71 1.61 0.90 -11.81
CA ALA A 71 1.21 0.92 -13.22
C ALA A 71 2.02 -0.11 -14.04
N GLY A 72 2.02 0.05 -15.35
CA GLY A 72 2.77 -0.82 -16.28
C GLY A 72 4.29 -0.66 -16.23
N ASP A 73 4.82 0.23 -15.40
CA ASP A 73 6.24 0.34 -15.06
C ASP A 73 6.63 -0.62 -13.93
N TYR A 74 5.67 -1.31 -13.34
CA TYR A 74 5.82 -2.24 -12.22
C TYR A 74 6.47 -1.62 -10.96
N GLY A 75 6.58 -0.30 -10.87
CA GLY A 75 7.02 0.43 -9.68
C GLY A 75 6.05 0.26 -8.52
N LYS A 76 6.55 0.38 -7.29
CA LYS A 76 5.74 0.35 -6.06
C LYS A 76 6.08 1.59 -5.23
N TYR A 77 5.05 2.38 -4.88
CA TYR A 77 5.20 3.69 -4.25
C TYR A 77 4.33 3.77 -3.01
N VAL A 78 4.94 4.07 -1.86
CA VAL A 78 4.21 4.10 -0.57
C VAL A 78 3.14 5.20 -0.54
N VAL A 79 3.43 6.38 -1.11
CA VAL A 79 2.45 7.48 -1.13
C VAL A 79 1.22 7.17 -1.99
N ASN A 80 1.38 6.44 -3.10
CA ASN A 80 0.27 6.01 -3.95
C ASN A 80 -0.56 4.91 -3.25
N SER A 81 0.12 4.01 -2.53
CA SER A 81 -0.54 3.05 -1.65
C SER A 81 -1.35 3.75 -0.56
N GLY A 82 -0.89 4.90 -0.05
CA GLY A 82 -1.59 5.71 0.94
C GLY A 82 -3.01 6.05 0.52
N ILE A 83 -3.15 6.68 -0.63
CA ILE A 83 -4.47 7.07 -1.16
C ILE A 83 -5.34 5.85 -1.45
N THR A 84 -4.75 4.79 -1.99
CA THR A 84 -5.48 3.58 -2.38
C THR A 84 -5.96 2.80 -1.17
N VAL A 85 -5.07 2.40 -0.27
CA VAL A 85 -5.39 1.66 0.95
C VAL A 85 -6.31 2.47 1.85
N GLY A 86 -6.01 3.77 2.04
CA GLY A 86 -6.83 4.68 2.84
C GLY A 86 -8.27 4.74 2.33
N THR A 87 -8.46 4.85 1.01
CA THR A 87 -9.79 4.89 0.37
C THR A 87 -10.54 3.56 0.52
N LEU A 88 -9.87 2.42 0.30
CA LEU A 88 -10.48 1.10 0.42
C LEU A 88 -10.90 0.80 1.86
N LEU A 89 -10.04 1.08 2.82
CA LEU A 89 -10.35 0.91 4.25
C LEU A 89 -11.45 1.86 4.71
N LEU A 90 -11.47 3.11 4.24
CA LEU A 90 -12.55 4.07 4.52
C LEU A 90 -13.90 3.59 3.95
N ALA A 91 -13.89 3.04 2.74
CA ALA A 91 -15.11 2.48 2.13
C ALA A 91 -15.66 1.31 2.98
N TYR A 92 -14.78 0.39 3.39
CA TYR A 92 -15.19 -0.72 4.27
C TYR A 92 -15.70 -0.22 5.63
N GLU A 93 -15.00 0.72 6.27
CA GLU A 93 -15.39 1.27 7.57
C GLU A 93 -16.74 1.99 7.51
N SER A 94 -16.97 2.76 6.44
CA SER A 94 -18.20 3.54 6.25
C SER A 94 -19.40 2.68 5.86
N PHE A 95 -19.17 1.59 5.12
CA PHE A 95 -20.22 0.77 4.54
C PHE A 95 -19.92 -0.74 4.66
N PRO A 96 -19.69 -1.29 5.86
CA PRO A 96 -19.22 -2.68 6.03
C PRO A 96 -20.17 -3.69 5.37
N ASP A 97 -21.49 -3.49 5.46
CA ASP A 97 -22.49 -4.37 4.85
C ASP A 97 -22.42 -4.41 3.30
N LYS A 98 -21.77 -3.42 2.68
CA LYS A 98 -21.62 -3.34 1.22
C LYS A 98 -20.32 -3.94 0.73
N PHE A 99 -19.32 -4.04 1.59
CA PHE A 99 -17.98 -4.50 1.25
C PHE A 99 -17.59 -5.81 1.94
N ASN A 100 -18.56 -6.56 2.49
CA ASN A 100 -18.34 -7.83 3.19
C ASN A 100 -18.36 -9.06 2.26
N HIS A 101 -18.22 -8.88 0.96
CA HIS A 101 -18.20 -9.99 0.01
C HIS A 101 -16.94 -10.84 0.17
N ASP A 102 -17.13 -12.16 0.20
CA ASP A 102 -16.08 -13.18 0.26
C ASP A 102 -16.21 -14.14 -0.95
N ASN A 103 -16.39 -13.57 -2.15
CA ASN A 103 -16.63 -14.33 -3.38
C ASN A 103 -16.23 -13.59 -4.67
N SER A 104 -15.19 -12.75 -4.60
CA SER A 104 -14.68 -11.99 -5.74
C SER A 104 -13.69 -12.80 -6.60
N ASN A 105 -13.50 -14.06 -6.26
CA ASN A 105 -12.61 -14.99 -6.95
C ASN A 105 -11.13 -14.57 -6.91
N ILE A 106 -10.66 -14.09 -5.78
CA ILE A 106 -9.23 -14.03 -5.44
C ILE A 106 -8.81 -15.32 -4.71
N PRO A 107 -7.52 -15.63 -4.54
CA PRO A 107 -7.09 -16.87 -3.87
C PRO A 107 -7.64 -17.06 -2.46
N GLU A 108 -7.90 -15.97 -1.76
CA GLU A 108 -8.39 -15.94 -0.38
C GLU A 108 -9.92 -16.07 -0.29
N SER A 109 -10.67 -15.88 -1.40
CA SER A 109 -12.15 -15.94 -1.39
C SER A 109 -12.67 -17.23 -0.77
N GLY A 110 -13.62 -17.11 0.14
CA GLY A 110 -14.23 -18.21 0.86
C GLY A 110 -13.57 -18.53 2.20
N ASN A 111 -12.66 -17.70 2.70
CA ASN A 111 -11.97 -17.87 3.97
C ASN A 111 -12.73 -17.28 5.18
N GLY A 112 -13.85 -16.58 4.95
CA GLY A 112 -14.65 -15.92 5.98
C GLY A 112 -14.20 -14.49 6.30
N VAL A 113 -13.19 -13.97 5.59
CA VAL A 113 -12.78 -12.58 5.63
C VAL A 113 -13.30 -11.87 4.37
N PRO A 114 -13.76 -10.62 4.43
CA PRO A 114 -14.11 -9.89 3.22
C PRO A 114 -12.92 -9.79 2.25
N ASP A 115 -13.13 -10.16 0.99
CA ASP A 115 -12.10 -10.14 -0.06
C ASP A 115 -11.39 -8.77 -0.20
N LEU A 116 -12.10 -7.67 0.09
CA LEU A 116 -11.50 -6.33 0.12
C LEU A 116 -10.39 -6.23 1.18
N LEU A 117 -10.64 -6.78 2.35
CA LEU A 117 -9.65 -6.77 3.43
C LEU A 117 -8.49 -7.72 3.12
N ASP A 118 -8.75 -8.89 2.53
CA ASP A 118 -7.68 -9.79 2.09
C ASP A 118 -6.78 -9.11 1.04
N GLU A 119 -7.38 -8.41 0.08
CA GLU A 119 -6.62 -7.70 -0.95
C GLU A 119 -5.81 -6.54 -0.36
N VAL A 120 -6.42 -5.74 0.53
CA VAL A 120 -5.71 -4.65 1.24
C VAL A 120 -4.59 -5.20 2.12
N ARG A 121 -4.80 -6.35 2.79
CA ARG A 121 -3.75 -7.00 3.58
C ARG A 121 -2.51 -7.32 2.75
N TYR A 122 -2.70 -7.74 1.49
CA TYR A 122 -1.58 -8.03 0.59
C TYR A 122 -0.65 -6.81 0.42
N GLU A 123 -1.22 -5.62 0.29
CA GLU A 123 -0.47 -4.37 0.23
C GLU A 123 0.13 -3.97 1.57
N LEU A 124 -0.65 -4.06 2.66
CA LEU A 124 -0.17 -3.73 4.00
C LEU A 124 1.04 -4.58 4.42
N GLU A 125 1.07 -5.85 4.04
CA GLU A 125 2.21 -6.72 4.33
C GLU A 125 3.48 -6.32 3.56
N TRP A 126 3.35 -5.76 2.37
CA TRP A 126 4.48 -5.14 1.68
C TRP A 126 4.91 -3.83 2.34
N LEU A 127 3.97 -2.97 2.69
CA LEU A 127 4.23 -1.71 3.39
C LEU A 127 5.02 -1.93 4.68
N LEU A 128 4.68 -2.96 5.45
CA LEU A 128 5.44 -3.33 6.66
C LEU A 128 6.91 -3.67 6.38
N LYS A 129 7.23 -4.18 5.19
CA LYS A 129 8.62 -4.42 4.76
C LYS A 129 9.36 -3.13 4.39
N MET A 130 8.63 -2.06 4.07
CA MET A 130 9.18 -0.76 3.72
C MET A 130 9.55 0.08 4.95
N GLN A 131 9.14 -0.31 6.16
CA GLN A 131 9.49 0.39 7.38
C GLN A 131 10.91 0.03 7.82
N ASN A 132 11.74 1.03 8.10
CA ASN A 132 13.05 0.88 8.70
C ASN A 132 12.96 0.73 10.22
N ASP A 133 14.03 0.21 10.85
CA ASP A 133 14.07 -0.05 12.30
C ASP A 133 13.90 1.22 13.15
N ASN A 134 14.25 2.38 12.61
CA ASN A 134 14.03 3.69 13.26
C ASN A 134 12.60 4.23 13.12
N GLY A 135 11.70 3.51 12.43
CA GLY A 135 10.32 3.90 12.19
C GLY A 135 10.06 4.62 10.87
N GLY A 136 11.06 5.23 10.27
CA GLY A 136 10.94 5.88 8.96
C GLY A 136 10.61 4.86 7.86
N VAL A 137 9.93 5.31 6.81
CA VAL A 137 9.47 4.44 5.72
C VAL A 137 10.17 4.82 4.43
N TYR A 138 10.69 3.81 3.72
CA TYR A 138 11.28 3.99 2.40
C TYR A 138 10.22 4.37 1.38
N PHE A 139 10.55 5.30 0.51
CA PHE A 139 9.60 5.96 -0.37
C PHE A 139 9.01 5.05 -1.44
N LYS A 140 9.87 4.26 -2.09
CA LYS A 140 9.47 3.38 -3.21
C LYS A 140 10.44 2.22 -3.42
N THR A 141 9.95 1.20 -4.15
CA THR A 141 10.79 0.15 -4.75
C THR A 141 10.57 0.15 -6.26
N THR A 142 11.55 0.63 -7.03
CA THR A 142 11.44 0.77 -8.50
C THR A 142 12.77 0.48 -9.20
N LYS A 143 12.72 0.29 -10.52
CA LYS A 143 13.90 0.45 -11.37
C LYS A 143 14.27 1.95 -11.48
N GLU A 144 15.45 2.24 -11.99
CA GLU A 144 15.85 3.62 -12.32
C GLU A 144 15.14 4.12 -13.57
N GLN A 145 14.91 3.22 -14.54
CA GLN A 145 14.25 3.54 -15.82
C GLN A 145 12.90 2.81 -15.90
N PHE A 146 11.95 3.42 -16.60
CA PHE A 146 10.70 2.74 -16.92
C PHE A 146 10.95 1.50 -17.77
N GLU A 147 10.13 0.46 -17.54
CA GLU A 147 10.18 -0.74 -18.34
C GLU A 147 9.41 -0.53 -19.66
N SER A 148 9.77 -1.31 -20.67
CA SER A 148 8.99 -1.41 -21.90
C SER A 148 7.69 -2.22 -21.68
N PHE A 149 6.81 -2.25 -22.67
CA PHE A 149 5.61 -3.08 -22.63
C PHE A 149 5.96 -4.59 -22.67
N ILE A 150 6.23 -5.16 -21.50
CA ILE A 150 6.48 -6.60 -21.31
C ILE A 150 5.59 -7.11 -20.16
N MET A 151 5.43 -8.41 -20.07
CA MET A 151 4.76 -9.03 -18.93
C MET A 151 5.63 -8.92 -17.65
N PRO A 152 5.05 -8.76 -16.46
CA PRO A 152 5.82 -8.48 -15.23
C PRO A 152 6.81 -9.59 -14.87
N GLN A 153 6.53 -10.86 -15.18
CA GLN A 153 7.46 -11.98 -14.96
C GLN A 153 8.68 -11.95 -15.89
N ASN A 154 8.65 -11.15 -16.95
CA ASN A 154 9.75 -10.95 -17.88
C ASN A 154 10.61 -9.72 -17.55
N ASP A 155 10.18 -8.90 -16.61
CA ASP A 155 11.00 -7.81 -16.09
C ASP A 155 12.08 -8.36 -15.16
N SER A 156 13.32 -8.37 -15.65
CA SER A 156 14.49 -8.91 -14.95
C SER A 156 15.44 -7.84 -14.43
N GLY A 157 15.07 -6.56 -14.53
CA GLY A 157 15.91 -5.45 -14.11
C GLY A 157 16.06 -5.37 -12.58
N ILE A 158 17.18 -4.80 -12.14
CA ILE A 158 17.42 -4.54 -10.72
C ILE A 158 16.44 -3.49 -10.22
N ARG A 159 15.79 -3.76 -9.09
CA ARG A 159 14.84 -2.84 -8.44
C ARG A 159 15.44 -2.34 -7.13
N TYR A 160 15.31 -1.04 -6.93
CA TYR A 160 15.96 -0.34 -5.84
C TYR A 160 14.95 0.21 -4.84
N ILE A 161 15.28 0.08 -3.56
CA ILE A 161 14.65 0.81 -2.47
C ILE A 161 15.26 2.21 -2.45
N HIS A 162 14.41 3.23 -2.45
CA HIS A 162 14.82 4.63 -2.40
C HIS A 162 14.75 5.19 -0.97
N VAL A 163 15.18 6.43 -0.81
CA VAL A 163 15.35 7.12 0.49
C VAL A 163 14.15 7.00 1.44
N LEU A 164 14.38 7.18 2.73
CA LEU A 164 13.32 7.40 3.71
C LEU A 164 12.62 8.73 3.42
N SER A 165 11.30 8.77 3.62
CA SER A 165 10.48 9.96 3.41
C SER A 165 9.48 10.16 4.54
N SER A 166 9.34 11.40 5.01
CA SER A 166 8.32 11.73 6.01
C SER A 166 6.91 11.70 5.43
N THR A 167 6.70 12.05 4.15
CA THR A 167 5.41 11.89 3.47
C THR A 167 5.00 10.40 3.41
N ALA A 168 5.91 9.52 2.96
CA ALA A 168 5.66 8.08 2.99
C ALA A 168 5.43 7.55 4.41
N THR A 169 6.15 8.07 5.40
CA THR A 169 6.01 7.67 6.81
C THR A 169 4.67 8.10 7.38
N GLY A 170 4.18 9.31 7.07
CA GLY A 170 2.85 9.79 7.48
C GLY A 170 1.73 8.97 6.88
N ASN A 171 1.75 8.77 5.55
CA ASN A 171 0.80 7.88 4.86
C ASN A 171 0.79 6.47 5.47
N PHE A 172 1.97 5.90 5.71
CA PHE A 172 2.12 4.59 6.33
C PHE A 172 1.52 4.54 7.74
N ALA A 173 1.81 5.53 8.59
CA ALA A 173 1.28 5.58 9.96
C ALA A 173 -0.26 5.61 9.96
N ALA A 174 -0.85 6.42 9.09
CA ALA A 174 -2.30 6.51 8.94
C ALA A 174 -2.92 5.19 8.47
N MET A 175 -2.40 4.60 7.39
CA MET A 175 -2.88 3.31 6.88
C MET A 175 -2.80 2.20 7.92
N MET A 176 -1.67 2.11 8.63
CA MET A 176 -1.45 1.07 9.64
C MET A 176 -2.33 1.27 10.87
N ALA A 177 -2.56 2.50 11.32
CA ALA A 177 -3.48 2.79 12.42
C ALA A 177 -4.92 2.40 12.06
N LYS A 178 -5.38 2.78 10.87
CA LYS A 178 -6.71 2.40 10.37
C LYS A 178 -6.84 0.89 10.20
N ALA A 179 -5.83 0.24 9.63
CA ALA A 179 -5.81 -1.21 9.50
C ALA A 179 -5.88 -1.90 10.87
N ALA A 180 -5.13 -1.42 11.87
CA ALA A 180 -5.17 -1.97 13.22
C ALA A 180 -6.60 -1.99 13.78
N ARG A 181 -7.34 -0.90 13.62
CA ARG A 181 -8.74 -0.77 14.07
C ARG A 181 -9.65 -1.78 13.36
N LEU A 182 -9.54 -1.87 12.04
CA LEU A 182 -10.46 -2.67 11.22
C LEU A 182 -10.16 -4.18 11.28
N TYR A 183 -8.91 -4.58 11.41
CA TYR A 183 -8.56 -6.00 11.55
C TYR A 183 -8.66 -6.55 12.99
N ASN A 184 -8.92 -5.71 13.98
CA ASN A 184 -8.90 -6.13 15.40
C ASN A 184 -9.87 -7.28 15.71
N SER A 185 -11.04 -7.31 15.09
CA SER A 185 -12.03 -8.39 15.25
C SER A 185 -11.79 -9.60 14.34
N ILE A 186 -10.86 -9.49 13.36
CA ILE A 186 -10.59 -10.51 12.34
C ILE A 186 -9.30 -11.25 12.66
N ASP A 187 -8.21 -10.52 12.87
CA ASP A 187 -6.88 -11.03 13.19
C ASP A 187 -6.17 -10.07 14.16
N THR A 188 -6.33 -10.32 15.44
CA THR A 188 -5.73 -9.50 16.51
C THR A 188 -4.20 -9.46 16.42
N THR A 189 -3.55 -10.52 15.94
CA THR A 189 -2.09 -10.54 15.77
C THR A 189 -1.66 -9.56 14.70
N PHE A 190 -2.33 -9.56 13.55
CA PHE A 190 -2.07 -8.62 12.47
C PHE A 190 -2.44 -7.19 12.87
N SER A 191 -3.58 -7.01 13.54
CA SER A 191 -3.99 -5.72 14.10
C SER A 191 -2.91 -5.11 15.00
N ASN A 192 -2.39 -5.87 15.96
CA ASN A 192 -1.32 -5.43 16.85
C ASN A 192 -0.03 -5.11 16.10
N LYS A 193 0.31 -5.89 15.07
CA LYS A 193 1.47 -5.62 14.22
C LYS A 193 1.33 -4.28 13.50
N CYS A 194 0.16 -3.99 12.95
CA CYS A 194 -0.15 -2.73 12.30
C CYS A 194 -0.08 -1.55 13.29
N LEU A 195 -0.69 -1.68 14.47
CA LEU A 195 -0.66 -0.63 15.48
C LEU A 195 0.76 -0.29 15.95
N ASN A 196 1.56 -1.31 16.23
CA ASN A 196 2.96 -1.10 16.64
C ASN A 196 3.78 -0.40 15.54
N ALA A 197 3.55 -0.77 14.28
CA ALA A 197 4.19 -0.14 13.13
C ALA A 197 3.76 1.33 12.97
N ALA A 198 2.46 1.62 13.14
CA ALA A 198 1.95 2.99 13.11
C ALA A 198 2.56 3.88 14.19
N ILE A 199 2.63 3.38 15.43
CA ILE A 199 3.23 4.11 16.57
C ILE A 199 4.73 4.35 16.32
N LEU A 200 5.45 3.37 15.80
CA LEU A 200 6.88 3.52 15.49
C LEU A 200 7.11 4.57 14.39
N ALA A 201 6.25 4.58 13.35
CA ALA A 201 6.28 5.58 12.30
C ALA A 201 5.96 6.99 12.84
N TRP A 202 4.97 7.11 13.69
CA TRP A 202 4.65 8.37 14.36
C TRP A 202 5.82 8.90 15.20
N ASN A 203 6.48 8.04 15.97
CA ASN A 203 7.65 8.42 16.76
C ASN A 203 8.79 8.95 15.87
N TYR A 204 8.97 8.35 14.67
CA TYR A 204 9.91 8.89 13.67
C TYR A 204 9.52 10.30 13.21
N LEU A 205 8.24 10.55 12.94
CA LEU A 205 7.75 11.87 12.53
C LEU A 205 7.96 12.92 13.61
N ILE A 206 7.70 12.59 14.87
CA ILE A 206 7.94 13.50 16.01
C ILE A 206 9.43 13.81 16.18
N ALA A 207 10.29 12.80 16.02
CA ALA A 207 11.75 13.00 16.08
C ALA A 207 12.31 13.78 14.88
N ASN A 208 11.55 13.86 13.78
CA ASN A 208 11.89 14.59 12.56
C ASN A 208 10.78 15.59 12.22
N PRO A 209 10.69 16.74 12.90
CA PRO A 209 9.57 17.67 12.77
C PRO A 209 9.53 18.44 11.44
N THR A 210 10.58 18.34 10.63
CA THR A 210 10.65 18.91 9.28
C THR A 210 10.63 17.82 8.23
N ILE A 211 10.25 18.19 7.01
CA ILE A 211 10.17 17.23 5.89
C ILE A 211 11.50 16.48 5.67
N VAL A 212 11.41 15.18 5.49
CA VAL A 212 12.52 14.26 5.19
C VAL A 212 12.28 13.61 3.82
N PRO A 213 13.27 13.62 2.93
CA PRO A 213 14.52 14.40 2.99
C PRO A 213 14.27 15.90 2.88
N THR A 214 15.21 16.71 3.29
CA THR A 214 15.10 18.17 3.19
C THR A 214 14.73 18.61 1.78
N GLY A 215 13.62 19.36 1.66
CA GLY A 215 13.07 19.79 0.37
C GLY A 215 12.22 18.75 -0.35
N GLY A 216 11.86 17.66 0.34
CA GLY A 216 11.05 16.56 -0.19
C GLY A 216 11.84 15.57 -1.04
N VAL A 217 11.16 14.49 -1.43
CA VAL A 217 11.78 13.45 -2.27
C VAL A 217 12.08 14.01 -3.65
N LYS A 218 13.31 13.74 -4.12
CA LYS A 218 13.75 13.97 -5.48
C LYS A 218 14.40 12.71 -6.02
N ASN A 219 14.12 12.43 -7.28
CA ASN A 219 14.82 11.34 -7.97
C ASN A 219 16.31 11.61 -8.02
N PRO A 220 17.16 10.64 -7.65
CA PRO A 220 18.60 10.77 -7.88
C PRO A 220 18.91 10.79 -9.38
N THR A 221 20.08 11.34 -9.73
CA THR A 221 20.53 11.39 -11.12
C THR A 221 20.51 9.98 -11.75
N GLY A 222 19.88 9.86 -12.91
CA GLY A 222 19.70 8.58 -13.60
C GLY A 222 18.37 7.90 -13.35
N THR A 223 17.64 8.26 -12.30
CA THR A 223 16.30 7.71 -12.02
C THR A 223 15.23 8.60 -12.65
N VAL A 224 14.33 8.00 -13.43
CA VAL A 224 13.20 8.69 -14.10
C VAL A 224 11.84 8.13 -13.73
N THR A 225 11.79 7.02 -12.98
CA THR A 225 10.52 6.45 -12.46
C THR A 225 9.84 7.42 -11.50
N GLY A 226 8.54 7.27 -11.26
CA GLY A 226 7.71 8.24 -10.53
C GLY A 226 8.41 8.91 -9.36
N GLU A 227 8.51 10.24 -9.39
CA GLU A 227 9.11 11.02 -8.31
C GLU A 227 8.12 11.26 -7.19
N TYR A 228 6.86 11.58 -7.53
CA TYR A 228 5.78 11.89 -6.58
C TYR A 228 6.26 12.75 -5.40
N GLY A 229 7.12 13.71 -5.71
CA GLY A 229 7.76 14.57 -4.71
C GLY A 229 6.78 15.55 -4.12
N ASP A 230 6.82 15.69 -2.81
CA ASP A 230 6.14 16.73 -2.07
C ASP A 230 7.15 17.48 -1.22
N THR A 231 6.92 18.77 -1.01
CA THR A 231 7.76 19.65 -0.19
C THR A 231 7.12 19.98 1.17
N ASN A 232 5.92 19.45 1.41
CA ASN A 232 5.15 19.65 2.64
C ASN A 232 4.55 18.30 3.07
N ASP A 233 4.75 17.89 4.31
CA ASP A 233 4.24 16.64 4.87
C ASP A 233 3.20 16.88 5.99
N SER A 234 2.61 18.10 6.06
CA SER A 234 1.70 18.46 7.14
C SER A 234 0.39 17.71 7.09
N ASP A 235 -0.12 17.45 5.90
CA ASP A 235 -1.38 16.73 5.69
C ASP A 235 -1.24 15.24 5.97
N GLU A 236 -0.11 14.61 5.62
CA GLU A 236 0.14 13.21 5.98
C GLU A 236 0.34 13.05 7.50
N ARG A 237 1.00 14.00 8.15
CA ARG A 237 1.13 14.02 9.62
C ARG A 237 -0.23 14.19 10.28
N LEU A 238 -1.06 15.09 9.76
CA LEU A 238 -2.41 15.30 10.25
C LEU A 238 -3.28 14.08 10.10
N TRP A 239 -3.22 13.42 8.94
CA TRP A 239 -3.94 12.17 8.72
C TRP A 239 -3.45 11.06 9.65
N ALA A 240 -2.14 10.91 9.83
CA ALA A 240 -1.57 9.94 10.77
C ALA A 240 -2.04 10.17 12.21
N ALA A 241 -2.04 11.43 12.66
CA ALA A 241 -2.52 11.79 13.99
C ALA A 241 -4.00 11.46 14.16
N ALA A 242 -4.85 11.80 13.18
CA ALA A 242 -6.28 11.51 13.20
C ALA A 242 -6.57 10.01 13.31
N GLU A 243 -5.94 9.20 12.46
CA GLU A 243 -6.16 7.74 12.47
C GLU A 243 -5.61 7.07 13.73
N LEU A 244 -4.49 7.56 14.27
CA LEU A 244 -3.95 7.09 15.56
C LEU A 244 -4.87 7.48 16.71
N TYR A 245 -5.42 8.68 16.73
CA TYR A 245 -6.41 9.10 17.71
C TYR A 245 -7.66 8.24 17.67
N GLU A 246 -8.25 8.06 16.48
CA GLU A 246 -9.41 7.20 16.27
C GLU A 246 -9.18 5.76 16.73
N THR A 247 -7.96 5.24 16.56
CA THR A 247 -7.62 3.86 16.90
C THR A 247 -7.33 3.67 18.38
N THR A 248 -6.69 4.65 19.02
CA THR A 248 -6.15 4.51 20.39
C THR A 248 -6.93 5.29 21.45
N GLY A 249 -7.60 6.38 21.07
CA GLY A 249 -8.23 7.34 21.99
C GLY A 249 -7.23 8.17 22.81
N LEU A 250 -5.94 8.16 22.48
CA LEU A 250 -4.91 8.85 23.24
C LEU A 250 -4.84 10.33 22.84
N SER A 251 -4.98 11.23 23.83
CA SER A 251 -4.99 12.67 23.64
C SER A 251 -3.71 13.25 23.04
N ASP A 252 -2.59 12.55 23.12
CA ASP A 252 -1.33 12.98 22.52
C ASP A 252 -1.43 13.13 20.99
N TYR A 253 -2.29 12.34 20.35
CA TYR A 253 -2.57 12.46 18.92
C TYR A 253 -3.58 13.56 18.62
N ASP A 254 -4.62 13.70 19.44
CA ASP A 254 -5.63 14.77 19.32
C ASP A 254 -5.00 16.16 19.46
N ASN A 255 -4.05 16.33 20.36
CA ASN A 255 -3.34 17.59 20.58
C ASN A 255 -2.39 18.01 19.44
N TYR A 256 -2.24 17.18 18.41
CA TYR A 256 -1.44 17.51 17.23
C TYR A 256 -2.19 18.45 16.25
N PHE A 257 -3.51 18.53 16.37
CA PHE A 257 -4.37 19.38 15.51
C PHE A 257 -4.33 20.88 15.90
#